data_602fe6d58d22c9289a862d3df9616701
#
_entry.id   602fe6d58d22c9289a862d3df9616701
#
_cell.length_a   1.000
_cell.length_b   1.000
_cell.length_c   1.000
_cell.angle_alpha   90.00
_cell.angle_beta   90.00
_cell.angle_gamma   90.00
#
_symmetry.space_group_name_H-M   'P 1'
#
loop_
_entity.id
_entity.type
_entity.pdbx_description
1 polymer ?
#
loop_
_entity_poly.entity_id
_entity_poly.type
_entity_poly.pdbx_seq_one_letter_code
_entity_poly.pdbx_strand_id
1 'polypeptide(L)'
;MAQSASMRSPVAAAARLGHGFIAGFLATLLFHQPGLALLHRLGLFPGIAFDMRGVPPFGVPAVVQLAFWGGVWGIAFAALERAVARLPGGYWPGAILFGAVAPTLVLWFVVLPLKGLPVGFGFHFPGLLVAPIVDALWGLGTAVFLRLRPGER
;
A
#
# COMPACT_ATOMS: atom_id res chain seq x y z
N MET A 1 -28.70 -10.22 32.56
CA MET A 1 -27.29 -10.29 32.14
C MET A 1 -27.15 -9.47 30.89
N ALA A 2 -26.76 -8.20 30.99
CA ALA A 2 -26.54 -7.32 29.84
C ALA A 2 -25.14 -7.60 29.32
N GLN A 3 -25.05 -8.11 28.07
CA GLN A 3 -23.82 -8.20 27.35
C GLN A 3 -23.31 -6.78 27.05
N SER A 4 -22.28 -6.37 27.77
CA SER A 4 -21.49 -5.20 27.45
C SER A 4 -20.80 -5.45 26.10
N ALA A 5 -21.50 -5.10 25.01
CA ALA A 5 -20.88 -4.92 23.73
C ALA A 5 -19.80 -3.84 23.89
N SER A 6 -18.54 -4.26 23.95
CA SER A 6 -17.37 -3.38 23.98
C SER A 6 -17.44 -2.49 22.73
N MET A 7 -18.11 -1.35 22.83
CA MET A 7 -18.02 -0.26 21.86
C MET A 7 -16.58 0.22 21.92
N ARG A 8 -15.76 -0.19 20.96
CA ARG A 8 -14.41 0.35 20.79
C ARG A 8 -14.55 1.86 20.73
N SER A 9 -13.90 2.57 21.65
CA SER A 9 -14.03 4.02 21.72
C SER A 9 -13.66 4.64 20.36
N PRO A 10 -14.31 5.72 19.91
CA PRO A 10 -13.97 6.43 18.68
C PRO A 10 -12.48 6.80 18.62
N VAL A 11 -11.89 7.11 19.78
CA VAL A 11 -10.46 7.41 19.91
C VAL A 11 -9.59 6.19 19.54
N ALA A 12 -9.93 4.99 20.01
CA ALA A 12 -9.18 3.77 19.66
C ALA A 12 -9.30 3.43 18.17
N ALA A 13 -10.47 3.69 17.56
CA ALA A 13 -10.65 3.51 16.11
C ALA A 13 -9.79 4.51 15.32
N ALA A 14 -9.81 5.79 15.69
CA ALA A 14 -9.00 6.82 15.06
C ALA A 14 -7.50 6.55 15.19
N ALA A 15 -7.04 6.14 16.37
CA ALA A 15 -5.65 5.77 16.59
C ALA A 15 -5.22 4.59 15.70
N ARG A 16 -6.07 3.58 15.54
CA ARG A 16 -5.80 2.44 14.64
C ARG A 16 -5.66 2.88 13.18
N LEU A 17 -6.53 3.75 12.69
CA LEU A 17 -6.47 4.27 11.32
C LEU A 17 -5.23 5.15 11.12
N GLY A 18 -4.87 5.97 12.11
CA GLY A 18 -3.64 6.76 12.10
C GLY A 18 -2.38 5.87 12.02
N HIS A 19 -2.33 4.78 12.79
CA HIS A 19 -1.26 3.78 12.65
C HIS A 19 -1.25 3.13 11.27
N GLY A 20 -2.43 2.87 10.69
CA GLY A 20 -2.56 2.39 9.31
C GLY A 20 -1.90 3.34 8.32
N PHE A 21 -2.15 4.63 8.45
CA PHE A 21 -1.49 5.65 7.60
C PHE A 21 0.03 5.60 7.73
N ILE A 22 0.55 5.64 8.96
CA ILE A 22 2.00 5.59 9.21
C ILE A 22 2.61 4.30 8.66
N ALA A 23 1.96 3.16 8.90
CA ALA A 23 2.42 1.86 8.42
C ALA A 23 2.50 1.82 6.89
N GLY A 24 1.46 2.26 6.18
CA GLY A 24 1.44 2.29 4.72
C GLY A 24 2.41 3.31 4.12
N PHE A 25 2.57 4.46 4.76
CA PHE A 25 3.55 5.47 4.37
C PHE A 25 4.99 4.91 4.47
N LEU A 26 5.35 4.33 5.60
CA LEU A 26 6.67 3.72 5.81
C LEU A 26 6.89 2.50 4.92
N ALA A 27 5.86 1.67 4.71
CA ALA A 27 5.94 0.53 3.80
C ALA A 27 6.25 0.97 2.36
N THR A 28 5.72 2.12 1.93
CA THR A 28 6.07 2.68 0.62
C THR A 28 7.56 3.00 0.54
N LEU A 29 8.12 3.65 1.55
CA LEU A 29 9.53 4.04 1.53
C LEU A 29 10.49 2.85 1.71
N LEU A 30 10.13 1.87 2.57
CA LEU A 30 11.06 0.83 3.02
C LEU A 30 10.87 -0.53 2.35
N PHE A 31 9.75 -0.75 1.64
CA PHE A 31 9.46 -2.00 0.93
C PHE A 31 9.18 -1.76 -0.56
N HIS A 32 8.23 -0.86 -0.87
CA HIS A 32 7.83 -0.60 -2.26
C HIS A 32 8.96 0.06 -3.06
N GLN A 33 9.57 1.12 -2.55
CA GLN A 33 10.63 1.85 -3.27
C GLN A 33 11.92 1.02 -3.45
N PRO A 34 12.42 0.27 -2.45
CA PRO A 34 13.52 -0.67 -2.68
C PRO A 34 13.16 -1.77 -3.70
N GLY A 35 11.90 -2.25 -3.70
CA GLY A 35 11.40 -3.16 -4.72
C GLY A 35 11.49 -2.56 -6.12
N LEU A 36 11.05 -1.31 -6.32
CA LEU A 36 11.20 -0.59 -7.58
C LEU A 36 12.67 -0.43 -7.98
N ALA A 37 13.55 -0.09 -7.03
CA ALA A 37 14.98 0.03 -7.28
C ALA A 37 15.59 -1.29 -7.77
N LEU A 38 15.18 -2.41 -7.17
CA LEU A 38 15.60 -3.73 -7.61
C LEU A 38 15.11 -4.05 -9.02
N LEU A 39 13.82 -3.82 -9.31
CA LEU A 39 13.25 -4.05 -10.64
C LEU A 39 13.90 -3.15 -11.71
N HIS A 40 14.26 -1.92 -11.35
CA HIS A 40 15.01 -1.03 -12.23
C HIS A 40 16.40 -1.61 -12.56
N ARG A 41 17.14 -2.08 -11.55
CA ARG A 41 18.46 -2.71 -11.76
C ARG A 41 18.41 -3.99 -12.60
N LEU A 42 17.29 -4.70 -12.54
CA LEU A 42 17.04 -5.89 -13.36
C LEU A 42 16.55 -5.56 -14.79
N GLY A 43 16.40 -4.28 -15.14
CA GLY A 43 15.90 -3.84 -16.45
C GLY A 43 14.40 -4.05 -16.66
N LEU A 44 13.65 -4.37 -15.60
CA LEU A 44 12.21 -4.67 -15.65
C LEU A 44 11.34 -3.41 -15.43
N PHE A 45 11.91 -2.33 -14.95
CA PHE A 45 11.25 -1.06 -14.70
C PHE A 45 12.10 0.12 -15.21
N PRO A 46 11.61 0.91 -16.17
CA PRO A 46 12.38 2.01 -16.74
C PRO A 46 12.42 3.27 -15.88
N GLY A 47 11.53 3.37 -14.86
CA GLY A 47 11.42 4.54 -14.00
C GLY A 47 12.50 4.62 -12.93
N ILE A 48 12.49 5.71 -12.16
CA ILE A 48 13.43 5.99 -11.07
C ILE A 48 12.74 5.71 -9.74
N ALA A 49 13.36 4.87 -8.90
CA ALA A 49 12.96 4.72 -7.51
C ALA A 49 13.42 5.93 -6.68
N PHE A 50 12.68 6.27 -5.63
CA PHE A 50 12.95 7.44 -4.77
C PHE A 50 13.01 8.75 -5.56
N ASP A 51 12.13 8.92 -6.55
CA ASP A 51 12.10 10.10 -7.40
C ASP A 51 11.78 11.36 -6.60
N MET A 52 12.75 12.27 -6.55
CA MET A 52 12.66 13.53 -5.82
C MET A 52 12.16 14.70 -6.70
N ARG A 53 11.83 14.46 -7.98
CA ARG A 53 11.28 15.51 -8.85
C ARG A 53 9.92 15.95 -8.32
N GLY A 54 9.72 17.28 -8.30
CA GLY A 54 8.45 17.87 -7.89
C GLY A 54 7.33 17.55 -8.87
N VAL A 55 6.17 17.14 -8.35
CA VAL A 55 4.97 16.89 -9.15
C VAL A 55 3.93 17.99 -8.97
N PRO A 56 3.23 18.39 -10.04
CA PRO A 56 2.14 19.37 -9.97
C PRO A 56 1.01 18.85 -9.04
N PRO A 57 0.21 19.76 -8.45
CA PRO A 57 0.29 21.24 -8.55
C PRO A 57 1.23 21.86 -7.50
N PHE A 58 1.66 21.11 -6.47
CA PHE A 58 2.34 21.69 -5.29
C PHE A 58 3.86 21.54 -5.31
N GLY A 59 4.44 20.90 -6.33
CA GLY A 59 5.88 20.64 -6.38
C GLY A 59 6.38 19.65 -5.33
N VAL A 60 5.50 18.86 -4.74
CA VAL A 60 5.89 17.82 -3.76
C VAL A 60 6.69 16.72 -4.47
N PRO A 61 7.81 16.24 -3.89
CA PRO A 61 8.55 15.14 -4.46
C PRO A 61 7.68 13.91 -4.78
N ALA A 62 7.88 13.30 -5.95
CA ALA A 62 7.05 12.17 -6.40
C ALA A 62 7.04 11.01 -5.38
N VAL A 63 8.18 10.71 -4.74
CA VAL A 63 8.27 9.69 -3.70
C VAL A 63 7.42 10.01 -2.48
N VAL A 64 7.35 11.29 -2.07
CA VAL A 64 6.54 11.73 -0.93
C VAL A 64 5.06 11.63 -1.27
N GLN A 65 4.68 12.06 -2.49
CA GLN A 65 3.31 11.91 -2.97
C GLN A 65 2.89 10.44 -3.00
N LEU A 66 3.76 9.56 -3.49
CA LEU A 66 3.49 8.11 -3.52
C LEU A 66 3.36 7.53 -2.10
N ALA A 67 4.25 7.93 -1.19
CA ALA A 67 4.19 7.51 0.21
C ALA A 67 2.92 7.99 0.93
N PHE A 68 2.45 9.21 0.61
CA PHE A 68 1.16 9.70 1.11
C PHE A 68 0.00 8.79 0.68
N TRP A 69 -0.07 8.41 -0.60
CA TRP A 69 -1.09 7.49 -1.09
C TRP A 69 -0.93 6.09 -0.50
N GLY A 70 0.30 5.62 -0.29
CA GLY A 70 0.55 4.40 0.47
C GLY A 70 0.00 4.47 1.90
N GLY A 71 0.10 5.65 2.55
CA GLY A 71 -0.54 5.90 3.85
C GLY A 71 -2.07 5.83 3.78
N VAL A 72 -2.70 6.42 2.74
CA VAL A 72 -4.16 6.32 2.52
C VAL A 72 -4.59 4.86 2.35
N TRP A 73 -3.87 4.08 1.55
CA TRP A 73 -4.09 2.64 1.42
C TRP A 73 -3.85 1.88 2.74
N GLY A 74 -2.89 2.33 3.55
CA GLY A 74 -2.63 1.79 4.89
C GLY A 74 -3.81 1.99 5.85
N ILE A 75 -4.56 3.11 5.72
CA ILE A 75 -5.84 3.30 6.43
C ILE A 75 -6.85 2.23 6.00
N ALA A 76 -7.02 2.03 4.68
CA ALA A 76 -7.92 1.01 4.16
C ALA A 76 -7.52 -0.40 4.64
N PHE A 77 -6.23 -0.73 4.62
CA PHE A 77 -5.72 -1.99 5.15
C PHE A 77 -6.07 -2.15 6.63
N ALA A 78 -5.78 -1.15 7.47
CA ALA A 78 -6.09 -1.20 8.90
C ALA A 78 -7.59 -1.33 9.18
N ALA A 79 -8.44 -0.70 8.37
CA ALA A 79 -9.89 -0.86 8.44
C ALA A 79 -10.34 -2.29 8.11
N LEU A 80 -9.72 -2.90 7.10
CA LEU A 80 -10.04 -4.22 6.55
C LEU A 80 -9.19 -5.36 7.15
N GLU A 81 -8.32 -5.09 8.13
CA GLU A 81 -7.33 -6.04 8.67
C GLU A 81 -7.92 -7.41 9.03
N ARG A 82 -9.14 -7.43 9.60
CA ARG A 82 -9.83 -8.68 9.92
C ARG A 82 -10.28 -9.46 8.67
N ALA A 83 -10.69 -8.75 7.61
CA ALA A 83 -11.06 -9.37 6.35
C ALA A 83 -9.82 -9.91 5.64
N VAL A 84 -8.74 -9.14 5.63
CA VAL A 84 -7.43 -9.54 5.10
C VAL A 84 -6.93 -10.82 5.79
N ALA A 85 -7.05 -10.91 7.12
CA ALA A 85 -6.63 -12.10 7.87
C ALA A 85 -7.48 -13.35 7.58
N ARG A 86 -8.65 -13.21 6.96
CA ARG A 86 -9.51 -14.33 6.53
C ARG A 86 -9.23 -14.81 5.10
N LEU A 87 -8.39 -14.10 4.36
CA LEU A 87 -7.98 -14.52 3.02
C LEU A 87 -7.19 -15.85 3.08
N PRO A 88 -7.13 -16.60 1.98
CA PRO A 88 -6.40 -17.87 1.93
C PRO A 88 -4.95 -17.71 2.41
N GLY A 89 -4.53 -18.59 3.32
CA GLY A 89 -3.20 -18.57 3.93
C GLY A 89 -3.08 -17.69 5.18
N GLY A 90 -4.15 -16.98 5.60
CA GLY A 90 -4.16 -16.17 6.82
C GLY A 90 -3.58 -14.77 6.64
N TYR A 91 -3.15 -14.15 7.74
CA TYR A 91 -2.79 -12.73 7.79
C TYR A 91 -1.66 -12.33 6.82
N TRP A 92 -0.55 -13.05 6.80
CA TRP A 92 0.62 -12.68 5.99
C TRP A 92 0.39 -12.83 4.49
N PRO A 93 -0.05 -14.02 3.99
CA PRO A 93 -0.44 -14.15 2.58
C PRO A 93 -1.60 -13.23 2.20
N GLY A 94 -2.57 -13.04 3.11
CA GLY A 94 -3.67 -12.11 2.90
C GLY A 94 -3.20 -10.66 2.71
N ALA A 95 -2.20 -10.22 3.47
CA ALA A 95 -1.60 -8.90 3.36
C ALA A 95 -0.89 -8.70 2.01
N ILE A 96 -0.11 -9.71 1.60
CA ILE A 96 0.58 -9.73 0.30
C ILE A 96 -0.44 -9.67 -0.83
N LEU A 97 -1.48 -10.50 -0.76
CA LEU A 97 -2.54 -10.55 -1.77
C LEU A 97 -3.33 -9.25 -1.83
N PHE A 98 -3.71 -8.67 -0.68
CA PHE A 98 -4.39 -7.38 -0.63
C PHE A 98 -3.53 -6.29 -1.28
N GLY A 99 -2.24 -6.22 -0.94
CA GLY A 99 -1.32 -5.27 -1.55
C GLY A 99 -1.20 -5.49 -3.06
N ALA A 100 -0.91 -6.71 -3.49
CA ALA A 100 -0.76 -7.03 -4.91
C ALA A 100 -1.98 -6.70 -5.76
N VAL A 101 -3.19 -6.79 -5.19
CA VAL A 101 -4.44 -6.71 -5.97
C VAL A 101 -5.11 -5.34 -5.81
N ALA A 102 -5.40 -4.89 -4.58
CA ALA A 102 -6.27 -3.74 -4.38
C ALA A 102 -5.68 -2.41 -4.93
N PRO A 103 -4.47 -1.98 -4.54
CA PRO A 103 -3.86 -0.77 -5.10
C PRO A 103 -3.57 -0.91 -6.61
N THR A 104 -3.11 -2.08 -7.05
CA THR A 104 -2.80 -2.34 -8.46
C THR A 104 -4.03 -2.19 -9.35
N LEU A 105 -5.18 -2.76 -8.96
CA LEU A 105 -6.41 -2.60 -9.74
C LEU A 105 -6.85 -1.14 -9.82
N VAL A 106 -6.77 -0.40 -8.71
CA VAL A 106 -7.08 1.03 -8.72
C VAL A 106 -6.08 1.81 -9.58
N LEU A 107 -4.79 1.49 -9.50
CA LEU A 107 -3.80 2.07 -10.41
C LEU A 107 -4.16 1.83 -11.87
N TRP A 108 -4.41 0.58 -12.26
CA TRP A 108 -4.64 0.21 -13.65
C TRP A 108 -5.94 0.75 -14.23
N PHE A 109 -7.05 0.67 -13.49
CA PHE A 109 -8.39 0.95 -14.02
C PHE A 109 -8.92 2.34 -13.66
N VAL A 110 -8.28 3.04 -12.71
CA VAL A 110 -8.70 4.38 -12.29
C VAL A 110 -7.59 5.40 -12.54
N VAL A 111 -6.42 5.21 -11.91
CA VAL A 111 -5.36 6.23 -11.92
C VAL A 111 -4.76 6.42 -13.31
N LEU A 112 -4.43 5.34 -14.02
CA LEU A 112 -3.84 5.43 -15.36
C LEU A 112 -4.79 6.10 -16.35
N PRO A 113 -6.09 5.70 -16.48
CA PRO A 113 -7.03 6.38 -17.35
C PRO A 113 -7.21 7.86 -17.00
N LEU A 114 -7.28 8.22 -15.72
CA LEU A 114 -7.37 9.62 -15.30
C LEU A 114 -6.14 10.45 -15.69
N LYS A 115 -4.98 9.81 -15.88
CA LYS A 115 -3.76 10.43 -16.39
C LYS A 115 -3.63 10.36 -17.91
N GLY A 116 -4.64 9.88 -18.62
CA GLY A 116 -4.59 9.69 -20.09
C GLY A 116 -3.68 8.56 -20.53
N LEU A 117 -3.34 7.63 -19.64
CA LEU A 117 -2.48 6.49 -19.91
C LEU A 117 -3.33 5.22 -20.15
N PRO A 118 -2.83 4.26 -20.95
CA PRO A 118 -3.55 3.00 -21.19
C PRO A 118 -3.76 2.22 -19.91
N VAL A 119 -4.95 1.60 -19.78
CA VAL A 119 -5.26 0.63 -18.71
C VAL A 119 -4.15 -0.40 -18.61
N GLY A 120 -3.68 -0.67 -17.39
CA GLY A 120 -2.64 -1.66 -17.12
C GLY A 120 -1.34 -1.43 -17.89
N PHE A 121 -1.03 -0.16 -18.27
CA PHE A 121 0.08 0.17 -19.17
C PHE A 121 0.01 -0.59 -20.51
N GLY A 122 -1.22 -0.88 -21.00
CA GLY A 122 -1.45 -1.67 -22.21
C GLY A 122 -1.23 -3.17 -22.02
N PHE A 123 -1.11 -3.65 -20.79
CA PHE A 123 -0.86 -5.05 -20.42
C PHE A 123 0.38 -5.68 -21.07
N HIS A 124 1.40 -4.86 -21.33
CA HIS A 124 2.68 -5.33 -21.90
C HIS A 124 3.64 -5.82 -20.82
N PHE A 125 4.30 -6.94 -21.10
CA PHE A 125 5.42 -7.43 -20.29
C PHE A 125 6.69 -6.59 -20.53
N PRO A 126 7.54 -6.34 -19.49
CA PRO A 126 7.39 -6.74 -18.09
C PRO A 126 6.56 -5.76 -17.26
N GLY A 127 6.14 -4.60 -17.79
CA GLY A 127 5.44 -3.53 -17.08
C GLY A 127 4.19 -3.99 -16.31
N LEU A 128 3.47 -4.96 -16.87
CA LEU A 128 2.31 -5.57 -16.22
C LEU A 128 2.60 -6.11 -14.82
N LEU A 129 3.79 -6.66 -14.58
CA LEU A 129 4.12 -7.28 -13.28
C LEU A 129 4.71 -6.31 -12.27
N VAL A 130 5.16 -5.14 -12.69
CA VAL A 130 5.84 -4.19 -11.79
C VAL A 130 4.92 -3.79 -10.64
N ALA A 131 3.72 -3.29 -10.93
CA ALA A 131 2.80 -2.82 -9.91
C ALA A 131 2.41 -3.94 -8.91
N PRO A 132 1.90 -5.12 -9.32
CA PRO A 132 1.53 -6.15 -8.37
C PRO A 132 2.71 -6.65 -7.51
N ILE A 133 3.94 -6.67 -8.03
CA ILE A 133 5.12 -7.06 -7.25
C ILE A 133 5.44 -6.03 -6.17
N VAL A 134 5.54 -4.75 -6.53
CA VAL A 134 5.90 -3.72 -5.55
C VAL A 134 4.78 -3.43 -4.56
N ASP A 135 3.53 -3.55 -4.98
CA ASP A 135 2.36 -3.42 -4.12
C ASP A 135 2.21 -4.62 -3.17
N ALA A 136 2.62 -5.83 -3.59
CA ALA A 136 2.75 -6.99 -2.70
C ALA A 136 3.78 -6.74 -1.59
N LEU A 137 4.95 -6.19 -1.92
CA LEU A 137 5.97 -5.78 -0.95
C LEU A 137 5.45 -4.69 -0.02
N TRP A 138 4.70 -3.72 -0.56
CA TRP A 138 4.03 -2.70 0.26
C TRP A 138 3.03 -3.33 1.23
N GLY A 139 2.20 -4.26 0.79
CA GLY A 139 1.24 -4.99 1.62
C GLY A 139 1.92 -5.73 2.77
N LEU A 140 3.02 -6.45 2.47
CA LEU A 140 3.84 -7.12 3.48
C LEU A 140 4.42 -6.11 4.48
N GLY A 141 5.02 -5.01 4.00
CA GLY A 141 5.58 -3.97 4.86
C GLY A 141 4.54 -3.31 5.75
N THR A 142 3.36 -3.01 5.21
CA THR A 142 2.24 -2.48 5.99
C THR A 142 1.82 -3.44 7.10
N ALA A 143 1.71 -4.73 6.80
CA ALA A 143 1.39 -5.77 7.79
C ALA A 143 2.45 -5.86 8.90
N VAL A 144 3.73 -5.78 8.55
CA VAL A 144 4.84 -5.76 9.52
C VAL A 144 4.68 -4.58 10.47
N PHE A 145 4.55 -3.36 9.96
CA PHE A 145 4.42 -2.15 10.80
C PHE A 145 3.15 -2.16 11.64
N LEU A 146 2.04 -2.69 11.14
CA LEU A 146 0.83 -2.85 11.92
C LEU A 146 0.99 -3.83 13.09
N ARG A 147 1.80 -4.87 12.96
CA ARG A 147 2.09 -5.84 14.04
C ARG A 147 3.10 -5.33 15.08
N LEU A 148 3.85 -4.28 14.76
CA LEU A 148 4.79 -3.65 15.70
C LEU A 148 4.11 -2.65 16.64
N ARG A 149 2.77 -2.54 16.64
CA ARG A 149 2.05 -1.63 17.53
C ARG A 149 2.30 -1.96 19.01
N PRO A 150 2.66 -0.96 19.84
CA PRO A 150 2.67 -1.16 21.28
C PRO A 150 1.24 -1.38 21.79
N GLY A 151 0.98 -2.48 22.50
CA GLY A 151 -0.26 -2.67 23.26
C GLY A 151 -1.25 -3.74 22.78
N GLU A 152 -0.96 -4.55 21.78
CA GLU A 152 -1.81 -5.70 21.36
C GLU A 152 -1.07 -7.06 21.56
N ARG A 153 -0.38 -7.23 22.70
CA ARG A 153 0.09 -8.56 23.15
C ARG A 153 -0.82 -9.12 24.20
#